data_972d699388630366655d7c983e1655fa
#
_entry.id   972d699388630366655d7c983e1655fa
#
_cell.length_a   1.000
_cell.length_b   1.000
_cell.length_c   1.000
_cell.angle_alpha   90.00
_cell.angle_beta   90.00
_cell.angle_gamma   90.00
#
_symmetry.space_group_name_H-M   'P 1'
#
loop_
_entity.id
_entity.type
_entity.pdbx_description
1 polymer ?
#
loop_
_entity_poly.entity_id
_entity_poly.type
_entity_poly.pdbx_seq_one_letter_code
_entity_poly.pdbx_strand_id
1 'polypeptide(L)'
;MQIIDWIVLGGTLAFIVLYGAYKTRKNNNITDYLKGGNSSNWWTIGLSVMATQASAITFLSTPGQAFHDGMGFVQFYFGLPIAMVIISMVFIPLYHKLKVFTAYEFLEGRFDLKTRTLTAILFLIQRGLAAGITIFAPSIILSAVLGWDLVTLNIIIGTLVIIYTVSGGTKAVSITQKQQMAVIFAGMFITFLIILNYLPLDISFTKALDIAGAGGKLDVLDFSFNMDNRYTFWSGIIGGTFLALSYFGTDQSQVQRYLSGKSVRESQMGLIMNGLLKVPMQFFILLVGVMVFVFYQFNDAPLNFNPAAIEDVRNSEYASEFQQLEFDKKGLDLSIREKQLLFSNTLNPSEKENLSKEIKYLNELDNNLREDTKILIKKANPDAETNDKDYVFIHFILTNLPRGLIGLLLAVILSAAMSSTASELNALASTTAIDLYKRNTKIRDDKHYVNASKWFTLLWGIIAISVACVANLFDNLIQLVNIIGSIFYGNVLGVFLLAFFIKYVNGNAVFIAAIITQAIIIYFWYIDLMPFLWLNLVGCAIVMTIAVLLQIILPKKSK
;
A
#
# COMPACT_ATOMS: atom_id res chain seq x y z
N MET A 1 23.65 4.82 11.63
CA MET A 1 22.85 5.43 12.73
C MET A 1 23.71 5.70 13.96
N GLN A 2 23.42 6.79 14.68
CA GLN A 2 24.08 7.12 15.95
C GLN A 2 23.17 6.72 17.15
N ILE A 3 23.72 6.76 18.37
CA ILE A 3 22.99 6.40 19.59
C ILE A 3 21.68 7.19 19.74
N ILE A 4 21.67 8.48 19.38
CA ILE A 4 20.47 9.33 19.46
C ILE A 4 19.34 8.83 18.55
N ASP A 5 19.66 8.31 17.35
CA ASP A 5 18.67 7.75 16.43
C ASP A 5 18.01 6.50 17.03
N TRP A 6 18.80 5.65 17.71
CA TRP A 6 18.31 4.45 18.40
C TRP A 6 17.44 4.79 19.60
N ILE A 7 17.81 5.83 20.38
CA ILE A 7 17.02 6.30 21.53
C ILE A 7 15.66 6.84 21.04
N VAL A 8 15.66 7.66 19.98
CA VAL A 8 14.42 8.22 19.41
C VAL A 8 13.57 7.13 18.81
N LEU A 9 14.14 6.22 18.02
CA LEU A 9 13.46 5.06 17.44
C LEU A 9 12.82 4.21 18.54
N GLY A 10 13.62 3.72 19.47
CA GLY A 10 13.15 2.83 20.54
C GLY A 10 12.15 3.52 21.49
N GLY A 11 12.40 4.78 21.86
CA GLY A 11 11.49 5.57 22.69
C GLY A 11 10.13 5.81 22.06
N THR A 12 10.10 6.15 20.77
CA THR A 12 8.85 6.35 20.01
C THR A 12 8.06 5.05 19.88
N LEU A 13 8.71 3.95 19.50
CA LEU A 13 8.06 2.64 19.40
C LEU A 13 7.53 2.16 20.76
N ALA A 14 8.36 2.27 21.81
CA ALA A 14 7.95 1.90 23.17
C ALA A 14 6.75 2.73 23.65
N PHE A 15 6.75 4.05 23.42
CA PHE A 15 5.62 4.92 23.76
C PHE A 15 4.33 4.47 23.07
N ILE A 16 4.35 4.21 21.75
CA ILE A 16 3.17 3.80 20.98
C ILE A 16 2.64 2.45 21.49
N VAL A 17 3.51 1.45 21.67
CA VAL A 17 3.13 0.11 22.12
C VAL A 17 2.60 0.11 23.54
N LEU A 18 3.31 0.75 24.47
CA LEU A 18 2.92 0.83 25.89
C LEU A 18 1.62 1.61 26.09
N TYR A 19 1.44 2.70 25.34
CA TYR A 19 0.19 3.47 25.39
C TYR A 19 -0.99 2.66 24.85
N GLY A 20 -0.81 1.95 23.73
CA GLY A 20 -1.82 1.04 23.18
C GLY A 20 -2.21 -0.05 24.19
N ALA A 21 -1.23 -0.74 24.76
CA ALA A 21 -1.44 -1.79 25.75
C ALA A 21 -2.12 -1.28 27.03
N TYR A 22 -1.71 -0.11 27.53
CA TYR A 22 -2.34 0.52 28.70
C TYR A 22 -3.82 0.81 28.49
N LYS A 23 -4.20 1.36 27.33
CA LYS A 23 -5.58 1.73 27.00
C LYS A 23 -6.51 0.55 26.75
N THR A 24 -5.99 -0.65 26.47
CA THR A 24 -6.77 -1.82 26.04
C THR A 24 -6.78 -2.98 27.02
N ARG A 25 -6.27 -2.80 28.23
CA ARG A 25 -6.17 -3.84 29.28
C ARG A 25 -7.48 -4.57 29.66
N LYS A 26 -8.66 -4.06 29.24
CA LYS A 26 -9.99 -4.56 29.68
C LYS A 26 -10.86 -5.11 28.54
N ASN A 27 -10.30 -5.63 27.44
CA ASN A 27 -11.09 -6.19 26.35
C ASN A 27 -11.43 -7.67 26.62
N ASN A 28 -12.62 -7.95 27.14
CA ASN A 28 -13.00 -9.28 27.61
C ASN A 28 -14.09 -9.98 26.77
N ASN A 29 -14.72 -9.29 25.80
CA ASN A 29 -15.75 -9.89 24.96
C ASN A 29 -15.40 -9.82 23.46
N ILE A 30 -16.08 -10.64 22.63
CA ILE A 30 -15.82 -10.73 21.20
C ILE A 30 -16.11 -9.41 20.46
N THR A 31 -17.13 -8.68 20.89
CA THR A 31 -17.50 -7.39 20.28
C THR A 31 -16.43 -6.33 20.53
N ASP A 32 -15.88 -6.26 21.75
CA ASP A 32 -14.78 -5.36 22.06
C ASP A 32 -13.51 -5.74 21.29
N TYR A 33 -13.20 -7.04 21.19
CA TYR A 33 -12.02 -7.53 20.50
C TYR A 33 -12.09 -7.33 18.99
N LEU A 34 -13.22 -7.67 18.35
CA LEU A 34 -13.39 -7.61 16.89
C LEU A 34 -13.93 -6.28 16.37
N LYS A 35 -14.80 -5.58 17.10
CA LYS A 35 -15.46 -4.33 16.67
C LYS A 35 -15.08 -3.09 17.51
N GLY A 36 -14.13 -3.22 18.45
CA GLY A 36 -13.75 -2.10 19.31
C GLY A 36 -14.89 -1.55 20.17
N GLY A 37 -15.90 -2.38 20.49
CA GLY A 37 -17.05 -2.03 21.33
C GLY A 37 -18.05 -1.06 20.68
N ASN A 38 -18.02 -0.86 19.37
CA ASN A 38 -18.88 0.10 18.63
C ASN A 38 -18.86 1.51 19.25
N SER A 39 -17.69 2.00 19.65
CA SER A 39 -17.54 3.27 20.38
C SER A 39 -16.82 4.36 19.63
N SER A 40 -16.38 4.08 18.39
CA SER A 40 -15.57 4.99 17.58
C SER A 40 -16.41 6.13 17.01
N ASN A 41 -15.89 7.36 17.10
CA ASN A 41 -16.44 8.53 16.40
C ASN A 41 -15.81 8.67 15.00
N TRP A 42 -16.41 9.50 14.16
CA TRP A 42 -16.04 9.67 12.74
C TRP A 42 -14.55 10.00 12.54
N TRP A 43 -13.99 10.86 13.40
CA TRP A 43 -12.57 11.23 13.33
C TRP A 43 -11.65 10.03 13.57
N THR A 44 -11.97 9.20 14.57
CA THR A 44 -11.23 7.97 14.86
C THR A 44 -11.33 6.98 13.71
N ILE A 45 -12.52 6.82 13.14
CA ILE A 45 -12.77 5.93 12.01
C ILE A 45 -11.97 6.39 10.80
N GLY A 46 -12.07 7.67 10.42
CA GLY A 46 -11.38 8.20 9.25
C GLY A 46 -9.86 8.05 9.34
N LEU A 47 -9.27 8.42 10.49
CA LEU A 47 -7.84 8.24 10.73
C LEU A 47 -7.43 6.76 10.76
N SER A 48 -8.26 5.86 11.32
CA SER A 48 -7.99 4.43 11.37
C SER A 48 -8.07 3.78 9.99
N VAL A 49 -9.06 4.14 9.16
CA VAL A 49 -9.19 3.69 7.78
C VAL A 49 -7.99 4.18 6.95
N MET A 50 -7.64 5.47 7.09
CA MET A 50 -6.50 6.06 6.39
C MET A 50 -5.17 5.42 6.81
N ALA A 51 -4.97 5.17 8.11
CA ALA A 51 -3.75 4.54 8.63
C ALA A 51 -3.66 3.04 8.27
N THR A 52 -4.77 2.34 8.11
CA THR A 52 -4.78 0.95 7.64
C THR A 52 -4.33 0.87 6.17
N GLN A 53 -4.67 1.85 5.35
CA GLN A 53 -4.23 1.94 3.96
C GLN A 53 -2.83 2.57 3.82
N ALA A 54 -2.53 3.60 4.63
CA ALA A 54 -1.24 4.28 4.61
C ALA A 54 -0.22 3.51 5.46
N SER A 55 0.23 2.38 4.93
CA SER A 55 1.25 1.52 5.54
C SER A 55 2.67 2.09 5.33
N ALA A 56 3.68 1.43 5.88
CA ALA A 56 5.09 1.72 5.59
C ALA A 56 5.36 1.77 4.08
N ILE A 57 4.71 0.91 3.31
CA ILE A 57 4.81 0.86 1.84
C ILE A 57 4.47 2.23 1.22
N THR A 58 3.42 2.90 1.71
CA THR A 58 3.04 4.23 1.20
C THR A 58 4.15 5.27 1.40
N PHE A 59 4.85 5.25 2.54
CA PHE A 59 5.87 6.25 2.87
C PHE A 59 7.26 5.90 2.35
N LEU A 60 7.48 4.64 2.00
CA LEU A 60 8.74 4.15 1.44
C LEU A 60 8.71 4.17 -0.10
N SER A 61 7.75 3.43 -0.68
CA SER A 61 7.68 3.21 -2.13
C SER A 61 7.16 4.40 -2.91
N THR A 62 6.20 5.16 -2.37
CA THR A 62 5.58 6.26 -3.12
C THR A 62 6.54 7.40 -3.45
N PRO A 63 7.43 7.88 -2.53
CA PRO A 63 8.44 8.86 -2.90
C PRO A 63 9.41 8.34 -3.96
N GLY A 64 9.84 7.07 -3.88
CA GLY A 64 10.68 6.46 -4.90
C GLY A 64 9.97 6.28 -6.23
N GLN A 65 8.69 5.94 -6.23
CA GLN A 65 7.84 5.93 -7.42
C GLN A 65 7.82 7.31 -8.10
N ALA A 66 7.65 8.39 -7.30
CA ALA A 66 7.64 9.74 -7.84
C ALA A 66 9.02 10.22 -8.31
N PHE A 67 10.09 9.79 -7.66
CA PHE A 67 11.46 10.05 -8.10
C PHE A 67 11.71 9.52 -9.52
N HIS A 68 11.31 8.27 -9.80
CA HIS A 68 11.51 7.63 -11.11
C HIS A 68 10.44 8.07 -12.12
N ASP A 69 9.16 7.98 -11.77
CA ASP A 69 8.04 8.07 -12.72
C ASP A 69 7.22 9.36 -12.61
N GLY A 70 7.58 10.26 -11.68
CA GLY A 70 6.88 11.54 -11.47
C GLY A 70 5.54 11.41 -10.75
N MET A 71 4.69 12.44 -10.92
CA MET A 71 3.43 12.60 -10.18
C MET A 71 2.26 11.79 -10.76
N GLY A 72 2.41 11.16 -11.93
CA GLY A 72 1.33 10.45 -12.63
C GLY A 72 0.63 9.37 -11.81
N PHE A 73 1.33 8.77 -10.84
CA PHE A 73 0.74 7.78 -9.92
C PHE A 73 -0.43 8.32 -9.09
N VAL A 74 -0.57 9.63 -8.90
CA VAL A 74 -1.71 10.20 -8.15
C VAL A 74 -3.06 9.86 -8.79
N GLN A 75 -3.10 9.65 -10.11
CA GLN A 75 -4.30 9.28 -10.86
C GLN A 75 -4.93 8.00 -10.35
N PHE A 76 -4.13 7.07 -9.81
CA PHE A 76 -4.60 5.86 -9.14
C PHE A 76 -5.67 6.14 -8.06
N TYR A 77 -5.59 7.29 -7.38
CA TYR A 77 -6.49 7.65 -6.28
C TYR A 77 -7.71 8.46 -6.71
N PHE A 78 -7.89 8.80 -7.98
CA PHE A 78 -9.01 9.66 -8.42
C PHE A 78 -10.38 9.00 -8.25
N GLY A 79 -10.45 7.68 -8.35
CA GLY A 79 -11.68 6.93 -8.10
C GLY A 79 -12.07 6.81 -6.62
N LEU A 80 -11.12 7.06 -5.70
CA LEU A 80 -11.34 6.86 -4.26
C LEU A 80 -12.48 7.71 -3.68
N PRO A 81 -12.58 9.03 -3.92
CA PRO A 81 -13.70 9.83 -3.39
C PRO A 81 -15.06 9.33 -3.86
N ILE A 82 -15.16 8.91 -5.13
CA ILE A 82 -16.39 8.35 -5.71
C ILE A 82 -16.78 7.07 -4.95
N ALA A 83 -15.82 6.16 -4.77
CA ALA A 83 -16.05 4.92 -4.03
C ALA A 83 -16.48 5.19 -2.57
N MET A 84 -15.85 6.17 -1.88
CA MET A 84 -16.21 6.52 -0.50
C MET A 84 -17.66 7.00 -0.39
N VAL A 85 -18.16 7.79 -1.35
CA VAL A 85 -19.56 8.21 -1.40
C VAL A 85 -20.48 7.00 -1.58
N ILE A 86 -20.19 6.14 -2.56
CA ILE A 86 -21.02 4.93 -2.83
C ILE A 86 -21.05 4.01 -1.61
N ILE A 87 -19.90 3.73 -0.99
CA ILE A 87 -19.83 2.87 0.21
C ILE A 87 -20.61 3.48 1.37
N SER A 88 -20.48 4.79 1.57
CA SER A 88 -21.21 5.50 2.62
C SER A 88 -22.73 5.44 2.43
N MET A 89 -23.21 5.50 1.19
CA MET A 89 -24.64 5.47 0.89
C MET A 89 -25.23 4.07 0.85
N VAL A 90 -24.48 3.05 0.44
CA VAL A 90 -25.00 1.71 0.16
C VAL A 90 -24.52 0.68 1.18
N PHE A 91 -23.21 0.52 1.34
CA PHE A 91 -22.64 -0.59 2.13
C PHE A 91 -22.80 -0.38 3.64
N ILE A 92 -22.45 0.82 4.14
CA ILE A 92 -22.49 1.12 5.58
C ILE A 92 -23.90 0.97 6.18
N PRO A 93 -24.97 1.55 5.60
CA PRO A 93 -26.32 1.38 6.13
C PRO A 93 -26.75 -0.09 6.20
N LEU A 94 -26.38 -0.87 5.17
CA LEU A 94 -26.74 -2.29 5.10
C LEU A 94 -26.01 -3.10 6.18
N TYR A 95 -24.70 -2.94 6.33
CA TYR A 95 -23.91 -3.65 7.34
C TYR A 95 -24.33 -3.29 8.77
N HIS A 96 -24.64 -2.03 9.05
CA HIS A 96 -25.15 -1.61 10.35
C HIS A 96 -26.54 -2.19 10.65
N LYS A 97 -27.45 -2.20 9.67
CA LYS A 97 -28.79 -2.78 9.80
C LYS A 97 -28.73 -4.27 10.15
N LEU A 98 -27.80 -5.00 9.55
CA LEU A 98 -27.64 -6.44 9.75
C LEU A 98 -26.77 -6.80 10.95
N LYS A 99 -26.11 -5.81 11.59
CA LYS A 99 -25.23 -5.99 12.74
C LYS A 99 -24.12 -7.04 12.55
N VAL A 100 -23.65 -7.21 11.31
CA VAL A 100 -22.65 -8.23 10.96
C VAL A 100 -21.30 -8.02 11.67
N PHE A 101 -20.58 -9.09 11.95
CA PHE A 101 -19.19 -9.04 12.43
C PHE A 101 -18.20 -8.95 11.26
N THR A 102 -18.51 -9.64 10.16
CA THR A 102 -17.73 -9.60 8.92
C THR A 102 -18.65 -9.23 7.75
N ALA A 103 -18.08 -8.64 6.69
CA ALA A 103 -18.81 -8.34 5.47
C ALA A 103 -19.45 -9.62 4.87
N TYR A 104 -18.82 -10.77 5.02
CA TYR A 104 -19.21 -12.02 4.39
C TYR A 104 -20.44 -12.67 5.02
N GLU A 105 -20.76 -12.36 6.28
CA GLU A 105 -21.99 -12.85 6.93
C GLU A 105 -23.25 -12.45 6.15
N PHE A 106 -23.23 -11.27 5.51
CA PHE A 106 -24.33 -10.82 4.66
C PHE A 106 -24.63 -11.79 3.51
N LEU A 107 -23.58 -12.36 2.89
CA LEU A 107 -23.71 -13.23 1.73
C LEU A 107 -24.44 -14.54 2.04
N GLU A 108 -24.30 -15.08 3.27
CA GLU A 108 -25.04 -16.28 3.67
C GLU A 108 -26.54 -16.02 3.73
N GLY A 109 -26.95 -14.92 4.35
CA GLY A 109 -28.36 -14.56 4.44
C GLY A 109 -29.01 -14.23 3.09
N ARG A 110 -28.20 -13.78 2.13
CA ARG A 110 -28.67 -13.43 0.79
C ARG A 110 -28.60 -14.58 -0.20
N PHE A 111 -27.60 -15.42 -0.14
CA PHE A 111 -27.34 -16.54 -1.02
C PHE A 111 -27.32 -17.86 -0.26
N ASP A 112 -26.16 -18.28 0.19
CA ASP A 112 -25.96 -19.52 0.95
C ASP A 112 -24.59 -19.55 1.63
N LEU A 113 -24.35 -20.57 2.48
CA LEU A 113 -23.11 -20.76 3.20
C LEU A 113 -21.90 -20.96 2.27
N LYS A 114 -22.06 -21.66 1.13
CA LYS A 114 -20.92 -21.93 0.23
C LYS A 114 -20.44 -20.66 -0.46
N THR A 115 -21.35 -19.73 -0.83
CA THR A 115 -21.00 -18.43 -1.41
C THR A 115 -20.28 -17.56 -0.36
N ARG A 116 -20.76 -17.54 0.91
CA ARG A 116 -20.04 -16.90 2.02
C ARG A 116 -18.64 -17.46 2.18
N THR A 117 -18.51 -18.79 2.24
CA THR A 117 -17.23 -19.48 2.44
C THR A 117 -16.25 -19.21 1.29
N LEU A 118 -16.70 -19.29 0.04
CA LEU A 118 -15.85 -19.01 -1.13
C LEU A 118 -15.32 -17.58 -1.09
N THR A 119 -16.20 -16.59 -0.86
CA THR A 119 -15.80 -15.19 -0.84
C THR A 119 -14.85 -14.90 0.33
N ALA A 120 -15.08 -15.52 1.49
CA ALA A 120 -14.15 -15.42 2.62
C ALA A 120 -12.78 -16.05 2.29
N ILE A 121 -12.73 -17.18 1.59
CA ILE A 121 -11.47 -17.82 1.17
C ILE A 121 -10.70 -16.94 0.18
N LEU A 122 -11.38 -16.34 -0.82
CA LEU A 122 -10.74 -15.41 -1.76
C LEU A 122 -10.09 -14.23 -1.02
N PHE A 123 -10.80 -13.66 -0.04
CA PHE A 123 -10.25 -12.64 0.83
C PHE A 123 -9.05 -13.14 1.63
N LEU A 124 -9.14 -14.32 2.25
CA LEU A 124 -8.07 -14.86 3.09
C LEU A 124 -6.78 -15.10 2.28
N ILE A 125 -6.90 -15.61 1.06
CA ILE A 125 -5.74 -15.80 0.17
C ILE A 125 -5.12 -14.44 -0.19
N GLN A 126 -5.92 -13.53 -0.73
CA GLN A 126 -5.47 -12.22 -1.16
C GLN A 126 -4.82 -11.44 -0.01
N ARG A 127 -5.50 -11.37 1.15
CA ARG A 127 -5.01 -10.58 2.30
C ARG A 127 -3.86 -11.27 3.02
N GLY A 128 -3.81 -12.59 3.01
CA GLY A 128 -2.68 -13.35 3.53
C GLY A 128 -1.38 -13.09 2.76
N LEU A 129 -1.45 -13.05 1.42
CA LEU A 129 -0.33 -12.67 0.58
C LEU A 129 0.10 -11.20 0.83
N ALA A 130 -0.87 -10.28 0.87
CA ALA A 130 -0.61 -8.87 1.14
C ALA A 130 0.05 -8.65 2.51
N ALA A 131 -0.37 -9.37 3.55
CA ALA A 131 0.22 -9.28 4.89
C ALA A 131 1.71 -9.68 4.90
N GLY A 132 2.11 -10.64 4.08
CA GLY A 132 3.53 -10.99 3.89
C GLY A 132 4.34 -9.82 3.33
N ILE A 133 3.84 -9.16 2.29
CA ILE A 133 4.49 -7.98 1.71
C ILE A 133 4.55 -6.82 2.71
N THR A 134 3.53 -6.67 3.55
CA THR A 134 3.52 -5.63 4.60
C THR A 134 4.56 -5.90 5.69
N ILE A 135 4.93 -7.18 5.97
CA ILE A 135 6.07 -7.55 6.83
C ILE A 135 7.40 -7.29 6.13
N PHE A 136 7.48 -7.57 4.84
CA PHE A 136 8.70 -7.42 4.05
C PHE A 136 9.16 -5.95 3.94
N ALA A 137 8.23 -5.00 3.80
CA ALA A 137 8.53 -3.58 3.65
C ALA A 137 9.44 -2.99 4.76
N PRO A 138 9.14 -3.14 6.07
CA PRO A 138 10.04 -2.67 7.12
C PRO A 138 11.36 -3.45 7.20
N SER A 139 11.39 -4.69 6.72
CA SER A 139 12.61 -5.51 6.68
C SER A 139 13.63 -4.94 5.69
N ILE A 140 13.20 -4.45 4.53
CA ILE A 140 14.06 -3.73 3.58
C ILE A 140 14.75 -2.55 4.27
N ILE A 141 13.98 -1.74 5.00
CA ILE A 141 14.51 -0.57 5.71
C ILE A 141 15.57 -0.98 6.74
N LEU A 142 15.23 -1.96 7.58
CA LEU A 142 16.17 -2.41 8.60
C LEU A 142 17.38 -3.11 8.00
N SER A 143 17.24 -3.83 6.89
CA SER A 143 18.36 -4.42 6.15
C SER A 143 19.32 -3.33 5.65
N ALA A 144 18.80 -2.27 5.03
CA ALA A 144 19.59 -1.13 4.58
C ALA A 144 20.31 -0.39 5.73
N VAL A 145 19.69 -0.38 6.94
CA VAL A 145 20.24 0.30 8.14
C VAL A 145 21.25 -0.56 8.90
N LEU A 146 20.96 -1.85 9.06
CA LEU A 146 21.70 -2.77 9.92
C LEU A 146 22.69 -3.65 9.16
N GLY A 147 22.52 -3.77 7.83
CA GLY A 147 23.26 -4.75 7.03
C GLY A 147 22.89 -6.20 7.35
N TRP A 148 21.73 -6.45 7.97
CA TRP A 148 21.29 -7.80 8.31
C TRP A 148 20.53 -8.42 7.16
N ASP A 149 20.58 -9.75 7.10
CA ASP A 149 19.83 -10.52 6.12
C ASP A 149 18.31 -10.29 6.20
N LEU A 150 17.67 -10.16 5.04
CA LEU A 150 16.24 -9.88 4.91
C LEU A 150 15.36 -10.97 5.52
N VAL A 151 15.73 -12.26 5.39
CA VAL A 151 14.96 -13.38 5.96
C VAL A 151 14.95 -13.30 7.48
N THR A 152 16.11 -13.04 8.08
CA THR A 152 16.25 -12.85 9.53
C THR A 152 15.38 -11.69 10.02
N LEU A 153 15.38 -10.57 9.30
CA LEU A 153 14.57 -9.40 9.66
C LEU A 153 13.06 -9.65 9.48
N ASN A 154 12.66 -10.35 8.43
CA ASN A 154 11.26 -10.76 8.24
C ASN A 154 10.75 -11.60 9.42
N ILE A 155 11.56 -12.52 9.93
CA ILE A 155 11.22 -13.34 11.11
C ILE A 155 11.11 -12.48 12.37
N ILE A 156 12.07 -11.58 12.60
CA ILE A 156 12.08 -10.71 13.79
C ILE A 156 10.87 -9.77 13.77
N ILE A 157 10.65 -9.05 12.67
CA ILE A 157 9.55 -8.07 12.55
C ILE A 157 8.20 -8.79 12.62
N GLY A 158 8.04 -9.87 11.85
CA GLY A 158 6.81 -10.65 11.86
C GLY A 158 6.47 -11.17 13.26
N THR A 159 7.46 -11.66 14.02
CA THR A 159 7.27 -12.12 15.40
C THR A 159 6.83 -10.96 16.31
N LEU A 160 7.45 -9.79 16.21
CA LEU A 160 7.06 -8.60 16.98
C LEU A 160 5.62 -8.16 16.66
N VAL A 161 5.23 -8.18 15.38
CA VAL A 161 3.87 -7.84 14.95
C VAL A 161 2.86 -8.86 15.48
N ILE A 162 3.16 -10.16 15.46
CA ILE A 162 2.30 -11.20 16.02
C ILE A 162 2.06 -10.96 17.52
N ILE A 163 3.12 -10.75 18.29
CA ILE A 163 3.03 -10.50 19.75
C ILE A 163 2.14 -9.27 20.02
N TYR A 164 2.34 -8.19 19.29
CA TYR A 164 1.56 -6.96 19.40
C TYR A 164 0.09 -7.18 19.05
N THR A 165 -0.20 -7.87 17.95
CA THR A 165 -1.56 -8.06 17.41
C THR A 165 -2.40 -8.99 18.30
N VAL A 166 -1.82 -10.11 18.74
CA VAL A 166 -2.51 -11.09 19.62
C VAL A 166 -3.00 -10.44 20.92
N SER A 167 -2.25 -9.46 21.44
CA SER A 167 -2.59 -8.82 22.72
C SER A 167 -3.66 -7.73 22.61
N GLY A 168 -3.77 -7.03 21.46
CA GLY A 168 -4.43 -5.73 21.38
C GLY A 168 -5.85 -5.69 20.80
N GLY A 169 -6.17 -6.52 19.82
CA GLY A 169 -7.44 -6.47 19.07
C GLY A 169 -7.68 -5.14 18.34
N THR A 170 -8.86 -5.00 17.75
CA THR A 170 -9.25 -3.84 16.89
C THR A 170 -9.16 -2.49 17.60
N LYS A 171 -9.50 -2.43 18.89
CA LYS A 171 -9.51 -1.18 19.67
C LYS A 171 -8.10 -0.62 19.88
N ALA A 172 -7.14 -1.50 20.21
CA ALA A 172 -5.74 -1.10 20.38
C ALA A 172 -5.18 -0.52 19.08
N VAL A 173 -5.38 -1.24 17.99
CA VAL A 173 -4.93 -0.82 16.66
C VAL A 173 -5.48 0.58 16.33
N SER A 174 -6.79 0.82 16.48
CA SER A 174 -7.39 2.12 16.14
C SER A 174 -6.91 3.27 17.04
N ILE A 175 -6.53 3.01 18.29
CA ILE A 175 -5.99 4.03 19.20
C ILE A 175 -4.56 4.41 18.82
N THR A 176 -3.70 3.43 18.54
CA THR A 176 -2.31 3.67 18.17
C THR A 176 -2.19 4.34 16.81
N GLN A 177 -3.07 4.00 15.86
CA GLN A 177 -3.10 4.56 14.52
C GLN A 177 -3.24 6.09 14.48
N LYS A 178 -3.97 6.69 15.40
CA LYS A 178 -4.08 8.17 15.47
C LYS A 178 -2.74 8.85 15.76
N GLN A 179 -1.99 8.28 16.70
CA GLN A 179 -0.67 8.83 17.06
C GLN A 179 0.32 8.63 15.94
N GLN A 180 0.30 7.45 15.33
CA GLN A 180 1.14 7.14 14.18
C GLN A 180 0.89 8.11 13.04
N MET A 181 -0.38 8.38 12.68
CA MET A 181 -0.70 9.34 11.61
C MET A 181 -0.20 10.75 11.93
N ALA A 182 -0.31 11.20 13.19
CA ALA A 182 0.20 12.52 13.58
C ALA A 182 1.73 12.61 13.41
N VAL A 183 2.46 11.58 13.85
CA VAL A 183 3.92 11.53 13.74
C VAL A 183 4.36 11.40 12.27
N ILE A 184 3.63 10.59 11.47
CA ILE A 184 3.87 10.42 10.03
C ILE A 184 3.75 11.78 9.31
N PHE A 185 2.63 12.49 9.49
CA PHE A 185 2.44 13.79 8.83
C PHE A 185 3.50 14.81 9.24
N ALA A 186 3.82 14.87 10.54
CA ALA A 186 4.85 15.76 11.05
C ALA A 186 6.23 15.41 10.46
N GLY A 187 6.60 14.13 10.44
CA GLY A 187 7.87 13.65 9.89
C GLY A 187 8.01 13.95 8.40
N MET A 188 6.97 13.66 7.61
CA MET A 188 6.98 13.94 6.17
C MET A 188 7.07 15.44 5.88
N PHE A 189 6.34 16.28 6.64
CA PHE A 189 6.38 17.73 6.48
C PHE A 189 7.76 18.31 6.84
N ILE A 190 8.36 17.86 7.94
CA ILE A 190 9.71 18.26 8.34
C ILE A 190 10.72 17.84 7.27
N THR A 191 10.63 16.62 6.75
CA THR A 191 11.52 16.13 5.68
C THR A 191 11.39 17.00 4.44
N PHE A 192 10.17 17.35 4.03
CA PHE A 192 9.94 18.25 2.91
C PHE A 192 10.64 19.59 3.09
N LEU A 193 10.51 20.22 4.27
CA LEU A 193 11.20 21.49 4.58
C LEU A 193 12.72 21.36 4.55
N ILE A 194 13.26 20.23 5.03
CA ILE A 194 14.70 19.96 5.01
C ILE A 194 15.19 19.79 3.58
N ILE A 195 14.47 19.05 2.73
CA ILE A 195 14.83 18.91 1.31
C ILE A 195 14.95 20.28 0.66
N LEU A 196 13.96 21.16 0.87
CA LEU A 196 14.00 22.52 0.32
C LEU A 196 15.19 23.32 0.84
N ASN A 197 15.56 23.15 2.11
CA ASN A 197 16.70 23.85 2.70
C ASN A 197 18.07 23.32 2.22
N TYR A 198 18.12 22.12 1.65
CA TYR A 198 19.34 21.53 1.08
C TYR A 198 19.54 21.87 -0.41
N LEU A 199 18.56 22.53 -1.05
CA LEU A 199 18.74 23.03 -2.39
C LEU A 199 19.70 24.24 -2.40
N PRO A 200 20.39 24.52 -3.52
CA PRO A 200 21.21 25.74 -3.66
C PRO A 200 20.40 27.00 -3.30
N LEU A 201 21.06 27.97 -2.68
CA LEU A 201 20.42 29.22 -2.20
C LEU A 201 19.60 29.95 -3.26
N ASP A 202 20.01 29.83 -4.53
CA ASP A 202 19.34 30.46 -5.68
C ASP A 202 18.10 29.69 -6.17
N ILE A 203 17.84 28.49 -5.64
CA ILE A 203 16.73 27.63 -6.04
C ILE A 203 15.60 27.74 -5.01
N SER A 204 14.64 28.62 -5.30
CA SER A 204 13.37 28.70 -4.55
C SER A 204 12.48 27.48 -4.82
N PHE A 205 11.44 27.28 -4.01
CA PHE A 205 10.46 26.21 -4.24
C PHE A 205 9.81 26.28 -5.63
N THR A 206 9.51 27.47 -6.14
CA THR A 206 8.96 27.65 -7.49
C THR A 206 9.96 27.21 -8.57
N LYS A 207 11.24 27.61 -8.45
CA LYS A 207 12.28 27.14 -9.36
C LYS A 207 12.49 25.61 -9.27
N ALA A 208 12.38 25.03 -8.07
CA ALA A 208 12.43 23.57 -7.89
C ALA A 208 11.28 22.85 -8.62
N LEU A 209 10.07 23.43 -8.62
CA LEU A 209 8.96 22.93 -9.44
C LEU A 209 9.23 23.07 -10.94
N ASP A 210 9.80 24.20 -11.40
CA ASP A 210 10.18 24.38 -12.81
C ASP A 210 11.19 23.30 -13.26
N ILE A 211 12.20 23.02 -12.43
CA ILE A 211 13.20 21.96 -12.66
C ILE A 211 12.54 20.59 -12.74
N ALA A 212 11.65 20.28 -11.79
CA ALA A 212 10.89 19.04 -11.80
C ALA A 212 10.02 18.89 -13.06
N GLY A 213 9.41 20.00 -13.51
CA GLY A 213 8.64 20.07 -14.75
C GLY A 213 9.50 19.82 -15.99
N ALA A 214 10.68 20.45 -16.07
CA ALA A 214 11.65 20.20 -17.14
C ALA A 214 12.10 18.73 -17.20
N GLY A 215 12.20 18.08 -16.04
CA GLY A 215 12.48 16.63 -15.92
C GLY A 215 11.27 15.73 -16.17
N GLY A 216 10.08 16.26 -16.54
CA GLY A 216 8.87 15.48 -16.77
C GLY A 216 8.24 14.90 -15.50
N LYS A 217 8.64 15.36 -14.31
CA LYS A 217 8.16 14.79 -13.03
C LYS A 217 6.82 15.37 -12.55
N LEU A 218 6.37 16.47 -13.14
CA LEU A 218 5.10 17.13 -12.81
C LEU A 218 3.96 16.79 -13.78
N ASP A 219 4.15 15.86 -14.70
CA ASP A 219 3.09 15.37 -15.56
C ASP A 219 2.11 14.54 -14.75
N VAL A 220 1.04 15.20 -14.28
CA VAL A 220 0.05 14.62 -13.36
C VAL A 220 -1.05 13.90 -14.11
N LEU A 221 -1.53 14.47 -15.22
CA LEU A 221 -2.72 14.01 -15.93
C LEU A 221 -2.36 13.47 -17.31
N ASP A 222 -2.70 12.21 -17.53
CA ASP A 222 -2.65 11.54 -18.83
C ASP A 222 -4.07 11.17 -19.25
N PHE A 223 -4.62 11.89 -20.22
CA PHE A 223 -5.95 11.64 -20.78
C PHE A 223 -5.94 10.63 -21.94
N SER A 224 -4.78 10.08 -22.30
CA SER A 224 -4.70 9.03 -23.32
C SER A 224 -5.48 7.79 -22.88
N PHE A 225 -6.15 7.13 -23.82
CA PHE A 225 -6.74 5.82 -23.61
C PHE A 225 -5.72 4.75 -24.03
N ASN A 226 -4.56 4.79 -23.37
CA ASN A 226 -3.47 3.84 -23.64
C ASN A 226 -3.51 2.70 -22.62
N MET A 227 -3.66 1.47 -23.11
CA MET A 227 -3.70 0.26 -22.27
C MET A 227 -2.29 -0.19 -21.83
N ASP A 228 -1.21 0.34 -22.43
CA ASP A 228 0.15 0.05 -21.99
C ASP A 228 0.57 0.87 -20.76
N ASN A 229 -0.08 2.05 -20.58
CA ASN A 229 0.16 2.88 -19.41
C ASN A 229 -0.76 2.48 -18.25
N ARG A 230 -0.16 2.11 -17.12
CA ARG A 230 -0.89 1.69 -15.90
C ARG A 230 -1.70 2.81 -15.27
N TYR A 231 -1.22 4.06 -15.37
CA TYR A 231 -1.78 5.22 -14.67
C TYR A 231 -2.19 6.31 -15.65
N THR A 232 -3.39 6.19 -16.18
CA THR A 232 -4.07 7.24 -16.96
C THR A 232 -5.25 7.79 -16.17
N PHE A 233 -5.79 8.93 -16.58
CA PHE A 233 -7.02 9.48 -16.00
C PHE A 233 -8.18 8.46 -15.99
N TRP A 234 -8.34 7.72 -17.09
CA TRP A 234 -9.42 6.73 -17.24
C TRP A 234 -9.22 5.50 -16.37
N SER A 235 -8.00 4.96 -16.31
CA SER A 235 -7.70 3.83 -15.43
C SER A 235 -7.85 4.21 -13.95
N GLY A 236 -7.50 5.44 -13.57
CA GLY A 236 -7.63 5.96 -12.21
C GLY A 236 -9.10 6.20 -11.81
N ILE A 237 -9.88 6.88 -12.66
CA ILE A 237 -11.31 7.14 -12.35
C ILE A 237 -12.11 5.83 -12.37
N ILE A 238 -11.98 5.02 -13.41
CA ILE A 238 -12.82 3.83 -13.58
C ILE A 238 -12.25 2.66 -12.76
N GLY A 239 -11.05 2.20 -13.12
CA GLY A 239 -10.42 1.06 -12.45
C GLY A 239 -10.15 1.33 -10.98
N GLY A 240 -9.67 2.53 -10.64
CA GLY A 240 -9.46 2.99 -9.27
C GLY A 240 -10.75 3.04 -8.45
N THR A 241 -11.91 3.41 -9.04
CA THR A 241 -13.21 3.35 -8.33
C THR A 241 -13.58 1.91 -7.99
N PHE A 242 -13.47 0.97 -8.94
CA PHE A 242 -13.79 -0.43 -8.69
C PHE A 242 -12.85 -1.08 -7.69
N LEU A 243 -11.55 -0.76 -7.75
CA LEU A 243 -10.57 -1.18 -6.76
C LEU A 243 -10.94 -0.64 -5.36
N ALA A 244 -11.21 0.66 -5.25
CA ALA A 244 -11.55 1.29 -3.98
C ALA A 244 -12.90 0.80 -3.43
N LEU A 245 -13.91 0.57 -4.28
CA LEU A 245 -15.19 -0.05 -3.89
C LEU A 245 -14.98 -1.44 -3.28
N SER A 246 -14.12 -2.25 -3.89
CA SER A 246 -13.81 -3.57 -3.36
C SER A 246 -13.01 -3.46 -2.06
N TYR A 247 -11.91 -2.75 -2.06
CA TYR A 247 -11.01 -2.63 -0.91
C TYR A 247 -11.71 -2.06 0.32
N PHE A 248 -12.44 -0.95 0.18
CA PHE A 248 -13.12 -0.34 1.33
C PHE A 248 -14.52 -0.90 1.59
N GLY A 249 -15.16 -1.52 0.61
CA GLY A 249 -16.52 -2.03 0.74
C GLY A 249 -16.61 -3.49 1.15
N THR A 250 -15.62 -4.32 0.77
CA THR A 250 -15.71 -5.78 0.95
C THR A 250 -14.52 -6.41 1.68
N ASP A 251 -13.37 -5.73 1.74
CA ASP A 251 -12.20 -6.21 2.46
C ASP A 251 -12.35 -6.00 3.98
N GLN A 252 -12.31 -7.11 4.73
CA GLN A 252 -12.57 -7.08 6.17
C GLN A 252 -11.57 -6.21 6.95
N SER A 253 -10.34 -6.01 6.47
CA SER A 253 -9.36 -5.15 7.14
C SER A 253 -9.83 -3.69 7.20
N GLN A 254 -10.58 -3.23 6.20
CA GLN A 254 -11.18 -1.90 6.13
C GLN A 254 -12.59 -1.87 6.72
N VAL A 255 -13.43 -2.85 6.35
CA VAL A 255 -14.81 -2.96 6.84
C VAL A 255 -14.86 -2.94 8.37
N GLN A 256 -13.98 -3.67 9.02
CA GLN A 256 -13.88 -3.73 10.48
C GLN A 256 -13.62 -2.35 11.12
N ARG A 257 -12.91 -1.43 10.43
CA ARG A 257 -12.63 -0.09 10.96
C ARG A 257 -13.90 0.74 11.10
N TYR A 258 -14.73 0.81 10.07
CA TYR A 258 -15.95 1.61 10.14
C TYR A 258 -17.12 0.89 10.83
N LEU A 259 -17.11 -0.45 10.90
CA LEU A 259 -18.05 -1.19 11.76
C LEU A 259 -17.83 -0.94 13.27
N SER A 260 -16.68 -0.39 13.67
CA SER A 260 -16.42 0.04 15.04
C SER A 260 -17.18 1.34 15.43
N GLY A 261 -17.84 1.99 14.48
CA GLY A 261 -18.53 3.25 14.65
C GLY A 261 -19.75 3.14 15.59
N LYS A 262 -19.94 4.15 16.45
CA LYS A 262 -21.09 4.21 17.37
C LYS A 262 -22.43 4.45 16.66
N SER A 263 -22.43 4.88 15.40
CA SER A 263 -23.61 5.04 14.57
C SER A 263 -23.28 4.98 13.08
N VAL A 264 -24.30 4.78 12.23
CA VAL A 264 -24.19 4.85 10.76
C VAL A 264 -23.55 6.16 10.32
N ARG A 265 -24.01 7.30 10.88
CA ARG A 265 -23.50 8.63 10.54
C ARG A 265 -22.02 8.77 10.85
N GLU A 266 -21.55 8.28 11.99
CA GLU A 266 -20.12 8.32 12.34
C GLU A 266 -19.26 7.52 11.37
N SER A 267 -19.73 6.35 10.95
CA SER A 267 -19.05 5.50 9.96
C SER A 267 -19.01 6.17 8.59
N GLN A 268 -20.12 6.76 8.13
CA GLN A 268 -20.20 7.49 6.86
C GLN A 268 -19.26 8.69 6.84
N MET A 269 -19.32 9.54 7.88
CA MET A 269 -18.46 10.73 7.98
C MET A 269 -16.98 10.34 8.04
N GLY A 270 -16.62 9.26 8.71
CA GLY A 270 -15.25 8.75 8.75
C GLY A 270 -14.74 8.34 7.37
N LEU A 271 -15.55 7.64 6.57
CA LEU A 271 -15.16 7.27 5.21
C LEU A 271 -15.07 8.48 4.27
N ILE A 272 -16.02 9.40 4.34
CA ILE A 272 -15.98 10.66 3.55
C ILE A 272 -14.72 11.45 3.89
N MET A 273 -14.35 11.56 5.18
CA MET A 273 -13.10 12.18 5.59
C MET A 273 -11.88 11.50 4.95
N ASN A 274 -11.84 10.16 4.94
CA ASN A 274 -10.76 9.42 4.28
C ASN A 274 -10.71 9.76 2.78
N GLY A 275 -11.84 9.78 2.09
CA GLY A 275 -11.91 10.12 0.67
C GLY A 275 -11.39 11.53 0.34
N LEU A 276 -11.70 12.50 1.21
CA LEU A 276 -11.28 13.89 1.03
C LEU A 276 -9.79 14.11 1.37
N LEU A 277 -9.26 13.45 2.40
CA LEU A 277 -7.90 13.70 2.87
C LEU A 277 -6.85 12.81 2.19
N LYS A 278 -7.23 11.63 1.72
CA LYS A 278 -6.28 10.67 1.16
C LYS A 278 -5.64 11.14 -0.14
N VAL A 279 -6.39 11.76 -1.03
CA VAL A 279 -5.86 12.26 -2.32
C VAL A 279 -4.85 13.39 -2.10
N PRO A 280 -5.14 14.47 -1.35
CA PRO A 280 -4.15 15.48 -1.01
C PRO A 280 -2.93 14.93 -0.26
N MET A 281 -3.13 13.99 0.67
CA MET A 281 -2.03 13.33 1.36
C MET A 281 -1.11 12.61 0.37
N GLN A 282 -1.68 11.86 -0.56
CA GLN A 282 -0.91 11.11 -1.54
C GLN A 282 -0.16 12.02 -2.50
N PHE A 283 -0.83 13.10 -2.94
CA PHE A 283 -0.20 14.15 -3.73
C PHE A 283 1.02 14.74 -3.02
N PHE A 284 0.90 15.03 -1.72
CA PHE A 284 2.01 15.56 -0.93
C PHE A 284 3.17 14.56 -0.80
N ILE A 285 2.87 13.26 -0.58
CA ILE A 285 3.92 12.23 -0.49
C ILE A 285 4.68 12.09 -1.82
N LEU A 286 3.97 12.12 -2.95
CA LEU A 286 4.59 12.13 -4.28
C LEU A 286 5.44 13.38 -4.49
N LEU A 287 4.94 14.56 -4.06
CA LEU A 287 5.70 15.80 -4.14
C LEU A 287 7.00 15.74 -3.34
N VAL A 288 7.01 15.09 -2.17
CA VAL A 288 8.26 14.83 -1.43
C VAL A 288 9.23 14.02 -2.28
N GLY A 289 8.78 12.99 -2.97
CA GLY A 289 9.60 12.19 -3.89
C GLY A 289 10.14 12.99 -5.07
N VAL A 290 9.31 13.86 -5.65
CA VAL A 290 9.74 14.80 -6.70
C VAL A 290 10.79 15.78 -6.17
N MET A 291 10.65 16.27 -4.93
CA MET A 291 11.68 17.12 -4.33
C MET A 291 12.98 16.36 -4.05
N VAL A 292 12.92 15.07 -3.72
CA VAL A 292 14.11 14.21 -3.66
C VAL A 292 14.78 14.09 -5.04
N PHE A 293 13.99 13.98 -6.13
CA PHE A 293 14.53 14.03 -7.49
C PHE A 293 15.25 15.35 -7.74
N VAL A 294 14.63 16.49 -7.42
CA VAL A 294 15.27 17.82 -7.58
C VAL A 294 16.53 17.93 -6.73
N PHE A 295 16.54 17.42 -5.50
CA PHE A 295 17.74 17.37 -4.66
C PHE A 295 18.91 16.67 -5.35
N TYR A 296 18.66 15.52 -5.98
CA TYR A 296 19.67 14.76 -6.71
C TYR A 296 20.06 15.34 -8.08
N GLN A 297 19.36 16.38 -8.56
CA GLN A 297 19.87 17.16 -9.70
C GLN A 297 21.06 18.07 -9.33
N PHE A 298 21.26 18.31 -8.04
CA PHE A 298 22.33 19.16 -7.49
C PHE A 298 23.31 18.39 -6.60
N ASN A 299 23.04 17.14 -6.29
CA ASN A 299 23.84 16.29 -5.42
C ASN A 299 24.04 14.93 -6.10
N ASP A 300 25.14 14.26 -5.76
CA ASP A 300 25.47 12.97 -6.36
C ASP A 300 24.44 11.90 -5.97
N ALA A 301 23.86 11.23 -6.96
CA ALA A 301 22.96 10.11 -6.79
C ALA A 301 23.68 8.80 -7.12
N PRO A 302 23.48 7.70 -6.36
CA PRO A 302 24.02 6.41 -6.75
C PRO A 302 23.37 5.90 -8.04
N LEU A 303 24.05 5.06 -8.80
CA LEU A 303 23.50 4.39 -9.99
C LEU A 303 22.34 3.46 -9.66
N ASN A 304 22.38 2.83 -8.48
CA ASN A 304 21.29 2.07 -7.90
C ASN A 304 21.24 2.35 -6.39
N PHE A 305 20.05 2.54 -5.84
CA PHE A 305 19.85 2.89 -4.44
C PHE A 305 19.88 1.68 -3.49
N ASN A 306 19.90 0.44 -4.02
CA ASN A 306 20.01 -0.77 -3.21
C ASN A 306 21.49 -1.05 -2.87
N PRO A 307 21.93 -0.84 -1.60
CA PRO A 307 23.32 -0.99 -1.25
C PRO A 307 23.84 -2.43 -1.38
N ALA A 308 22.98 -3.44 -1.13
CA ALA A 308 23.36 -4.83 -1.24
C ALA A 308 23.65 -5.21 -2.70
N ALA A 309 22.82 -4.76 -3.64
CA ALA A 309 23.00 -5.02 -5.07
C ALA A 309 24.28 -4.36 -5.61
N ILE A 310 24.62 -3.16 -5.11
CA ILE A 310 25.87 -2.48 -5.47
C ILE A 310 27.09 -3.22 -4.90
N GLU A 311 26.99 -3.73 -3.67
CA GLU A 311 28.08 -4.49 -3.05
C GLU A 311 28.34 -5.81 -3.79
N ASP A 312 27.29 -6.50 -4.24
CA ASP A 312 27.40 -7.71 -5.06
C ASP A 312 28.21 -7.45 -6.34
N VAL A 313 27.92 -6.35 -7.05
CA VAL A 313 28.65 -5.99 -8.29
C VAL A 313 30.11 -5.63 -7.98
N ARG A 314 30.36 -4.83 -6.94
CA ARG A 314 31.73 -4.42 -6.55
C ARG A 314 32.61 -5.59 -6.13
N ASN A 315 32.01 -6.67 -5.63
CA ASN A 315 32.71 -7.89 -5.22
C ASN A 315 32.77 -8.96 -6.33
N SER A 316 32.29 -8.65 -7.56
CA SER A 316 32.24 -9.56 -8.69
C SER A 316 33.33 -9.25 -9.75
N GLU A 317 33.42 -10.09 -10.77
CA GLU A 317 34.27 -9.85 -11.95
C GLU A 317 33.87 -8.60 -12.76
N TYR A 318 32.67 -8.07 -12.56
CA TYR A 318 32.14 -6.87 -13.21
C TYR A 318 32.49 -5.56 -12.49
N ALA A 319 33.30 -5.59 -11.43
CA ALA A 319 33.66 -4.42 -10.65
C ALA A 319 34.29 -3.29 -11.49
N SER A 320 35.13 -3.64 -12.47
CA SER A 320 35.76 -2.66 -13.37
C SER A 320 34.77 -1.98 -14.31
N GLU A 321 33.83 -2.74 -14.87
CA GLU A 321 32.76 -2.19 -15.72
C GLU A 321 31.87 -1.24 -14.89
N PHE A 322 31.51 -1.65 -13.68
CA PHE A 322 30.72 -0.82 -12.78
C PHE A 322 31.44 0.48 -12.39
N GLN A 323 32.75 0.42 -12.14
CA GLN A 323 33.55 1.61 -11.85
C GLN A 323 33.57 2.59 -13.03
N GLN A 324 33.55 2.09 -14.28
CA GLN A 324 33.42 2.94 -15.46
C GLN A 324 32.04 3.64 -15.50
N LEU A 325 30.95 2.90 -15.22
CA LEU A 325 29.60 3.52 -15.14
C LEU A 325 29.52 4.58 -14.03
N GLU A 326 30.16 4.37 -12.87
CA GLU A 326 30.24 5.38 -11.80
C GLU A 326 31.02 6.63 -12.25
N PHE A 327 32.07 6.47 -13.05
CA PHE A 327 32.82 7.59 -13.62
C PHE A 327 31.98 8.38 -14.64
N ASP A 328 31.32 7.68 -15.56
CA ASP A 328 30.44 8.30 -16.57
C ASP A 328 29.27 9.03 -15.91
N LYS A 329 28.70 8.44 -14.87
CA LYS A 329 27.63 9.06 -14.04
C LYS A 329 28.08 10.39 -13.43
N LYS A 330 29.29 10.44 -12.85
CA LYS A 330 29.82 11.69 -12.26
C LYS A 330 29.96 12.81 -13.30
N GLY A 331 30.45 12.46 -14.51
CA GLY A 331 30.53 13.43 -15.60
C GLY A 331 29.15 13.94 -16.04
N LEU A 332 28.17 13.03 -16.10
CA LEU A 332 26.79 13.36 -16.45
C LEU A 332 26.11 14.23 -15.37
N ASP A 333 26.31 13.93 -14.07
CA ASP A 333 25.77 14.72 -12.96
C ASP A 333 26.27 16.16 -12.97
N LEU A 334 27.55 16.38 -13.30
CA LEU A 334 28.10 17.74 -13.46
C LEU A 334 27.40 18.48 -14.60
N SER A 335 27.18 17.83 -15.75
CA SER A 335 26.51 18.41 -16.90
C SER A 335 25.03 18.74 -16.59
N ILE A 336 24.33 17.85 -15.91
CA ILE A 336 22.95 18.05 -15.45
C ILE A 336 22.88 19.26 -14.52
N ARG A 337 23.75 19.31 -13.51
CA ARG A 337 23.80 20.43 -12.54
C ARG A 337 24.03 21.77 -13.23
N GLU A 338 24.98 21.86 -14.17
CA GLU A 338 25.26 23.09 -14.93
C GLU A 338 24.02 23.53 -15.72
N LYS A 339 23.40 22.62 -16.46
CA LYS A 339 22.19 22.93 -17.25
C LYS A 339 21.01 23.32 -16.38
N GLN A 340 20.82 22.69 -15.22
CA GLN A 340 19.77 23.04 -14.26
C GLN A 340 19.97 24.45 -13.68
N LEU A 341 21.19 24.85 -13.37
CA LEU A 341 21.50 26.20 -12.91
C LEU A 341 21.23 27.24 -14.00
N LEU A 342 21.64 26.98 -15.26
CA LEU A 342 21.33 27.85 -16.38
C LEU A 342 19.82 27.95 -16.60
N PHE A 343 19.09 26.84 -16.62
CA PHE A 343 17.65 26.78 -16.77
C PHE A 343 16.91 27.60 -15.69
N SER A 344 17.36 27.49 -14.43
CA SER A 344 16.73 28.18 -13.30
C SER A 344 16.95 29.68 -13.29
N ASN A 345 17.99 30.18 -14.00
CA ASN A 345 18.38 31.57 -14.00
C ASN A 345 18.04 32.31 -15.30
N THR A 346 17.76 31.59 -16.40
CA THR A 346 17.36 32.25 -17.65
C THR A 346 15.90 32.73 -17.58
N LEU A 347 15.70 33.99 -18.09
CA LEU A 347 14.36 34.58 -18.25
C LEU A 347 13.86 34.50 -19.70
N ASN A 348 14.71 34.07 -20.64
CA ASN A 348 14.37 33.96 -22.05
C ASN A 348 13.57 32.70 -22.31
N PRO A 349 12.28 32.77 -22.75
CA PRO A 349 11.45 31.57 -22.96
C PRO A 349 12.01 30.57 -23.96
N SER A 350 12.61 31.06 -25.07
CA SER A 350 13.19 30.19 -26.12
C SER A 350 14.44 29.46 -25.63
N GLU A 351 15.27 30.13 -24.84
CA GLU A 351 16.45 29.53 -24.22
C GLU A 351 16.03 28.51 -23.13
N LYS A 352 15.00 28.86 -22.34
CA LYS A 352 14.43 27.92 -21.34
C LYS A 352 13.88 26.66 -21.98
N GLU A 353 13.21 26.76 -23.13
CA GLU A 353 12.71 25.61 -23.87
C GLU A 353 13.86 24.73 -24.40
N ASN A 354 14.92 25.33 -24.95
CA ASN A 354 16.09 24.58 -25.43
C ASN A 354 16.80 23.86 -24.28
N LEU A 355 17.05 24.55 -23.17
CA LEU A 355 17.64 23.95 -21.95
C LEU A 355 16.78 22.81 -21.41
N SER A 356 15.46 22.94 -21.43
CA SER A 356 14.55 21.86 -21.02
C SER A 356 14.71 20.61 -21.88
N LYS A 357 14.88 20.77 -23.22
CA LYS A 357 15.14 19.64 -24.13
C LYS A 357 16.50 18.99 -23.85
N GLU A 358 17.53 19.79 -23.60
CA GLU A 358 18.86 19.28 -23.23
C GLU A 358 18.82 18.53 -21.89
N ILE A 359 18.16 19.08 -20.88
CA ILE A 359 18.00 18.42 -19.56
C ILE A 359 17.26 17.11 -19.70
N LYS A 360 16.19 17.07 -20.50
CA LYS A 360 15.45 15.85 -20.76
C LYS A 360 16.34 14.77 -21.40
N TYR A 361 17.14 15.14 -22.39
CA TYR A 361 18.12 14.25 -23.02
C TYR A 361 19.17 13.73 -22.01
N LEU A 362 19.72 14.61 -21.15
CA LEU A 362 20.67 14.20 -20.12
C LEU A 362 20.05 13.23 -19.10
N ASN A 363 18.79 13.46 -18.71
CA ASN A 363 18.06 12.54 -17.84
C ASN A 363 17.78 11.19 -18.52
N GLU A 364 17.57 11.16 -19.83
CA GLU A 364 17.47 9.90 -20.59
C GLU A 364 18.80 9.14 -20.58
N LEU A 365 19.94 9.83 -20.71
CA LEU A 365 21.27 9.22 -20.56
C LEU A 365 21.49 8.68 -19.13
N ASP A 366 21.05 9.39 -18.10
CA ASP A 366 21.10 8.89 -16.71
C ASP A 366 20.31 7.60 -16.54
N ASN A 367 19.11 7.55 -17.11
CA ASN A 367 18.29 6.35 -17.08
C ASN A 367 18.96 5.17 -17.80
N ASN A 368 19.65 5.42 -18.94
CA ASN A 368 20.39 4.36 -19.65
C ASN A 368 21.54 3.81 -18.78
N LEU A 369 22.33 4.68 -18.11
CA LEU A 369 23.38 4.21 -17.19
C LEU A 369 22.81 3.38 -16.03
N ARG A 370 21.61 3.73 -15.54
CA ARG A 370 20.92 2.95 -14.51
C ARG A 370 20.45 1.59 -15.03
N GLU A 371 19.95 1.51 -16.27
CA GLU A 371 19.57 0.23 -16.89
C GLU A 371 20.80 -0.65 -17.13
N ASP A 372 21.91 -0.10 -17.61
CA ASP A 372 23.19 -0.82 -17.77
C ASP A 372 23.67 -1.36 -16.40
N THR A 373 23.54 -0.56 -15.35
CA THR A 373 23.84 -1.00 -13.98
C THR A 373 22.97 -2.17 -13.54
N LYS A 374 21.67 -2.17 -13.85
CA LYS A 374 20.77 -3.29 -13.55
C LYS A 374 21.19 -4.57 -14.25
N ILE A 375 21.68 -4.45 -15.49
CA ILE A 375 22.21 -5.58 -16.24
C ILE A 375 23.45 -6.16 -15.56
N LEU A 376 24.38 -5.30 -15.09
CA LEU A 376 25.56 -5.75 -14.34
C LEU A 376 25.19 -6.40 -13.00
N ILE A 377 24.21 -5.85 -12.28
CA ILE A 377 23.72 -6.45 -11.04
C ILE A 377 23.19 -7.86 -11.30
N LYS A 378 22.41 -8.08 -12.36
CA LYS A 378 21.89 -9.40 -12.70
C LYS A 378 22.97 -10.38 -13.18
N LYS A 379 24.05 -9.89 -13.81
CA LYS A 379 25.19 -10.72 -14.15
C LYS A 379 25.97 -11.14 -12.90
N ALA A 380 26.18 -10.22 -11.95
CA ALA A 380 26.90 -10.48 -10.73
C ALA A 380 26.13 -11.41 -9.79
N ASN A 381 24.83 -11.18 -9.64
CA ASN A 381 23.94 -11.99 -8.81
C ASN A 381 22.57 -12.11 -9.49
N PRO A 382 22.25 -13.27 -10.13
CA PRO A 382 20.98 -13.49 -10.80
C PRO A 382 19.75 -13.34 -9.90
N ASP A 383 19.90 -13.56 -8.58
CA ASP A 383 18.82 -13.45 -7.60
C ASP A 383 18.68 -12.04 -7.02
N ALA A 384 19.63 -11.13 -7.30
CA ALA A 384 19.58 -9.76 -6.79
C ALA A 384 18.38 -8.98 -7.32
N GLU A 385 17.78 -8.17 -6.46
CA GLU A 385 16.74 -7.22 -6.85
C GLU A 385 17.34 -6.00 -7.54
N THR A 386 16.89 -5.70 -8.76
CA THR A 386 17.34 -4.56 -9.54
C THR A 386 16.44 -3.34 -9.43
N ASN A 387 15.18 -3.51 -9.00
CA ASN A 387 14.25 -2.42 -8.77
C ASN A 387 14.61 -1.72 -7.45
N ASP A 388 15.07 -0.48 -7.54
CA ASP A 388 15.56 0.30 -6.40
C ASP A 388 14.58 1.38 -5.93
N LYS A 389 13.35 1.42 -6.46
CA LYS A 389 12.35 2.45 -6.11
C LYS A 389 12.07 2.49 -4.60
N ASP A 390 12.05 1.34 -3.95
CA ASP A 390 11.78 1.24 -2.52
C ASP A 390 12.98 1.70 -1.66
N TYR A 391 14.16 1.83 -2.25
CA TYR A 391 15.39 2.24 -1.57
C TYR A 391 15.70 3.74 -1.68
N VAL A 392 15.13 4.45 -2.67
CA VAL A 392 15.40 5.88 -2.94
C VAL A 392 15.21 6.73 -1.69
N PHE A 393 14.02 6.64 -1.09
CA PHE A 393 13.68 7.52 0.03
C PHE A 393 14.41 7.13 1.32
N ILE A 394 14.63 5.84 1.56
CA ILE A 394 15.41 5.39 2.71
C ILE A 394 16.88 5.80 2.58
N HIS A 395 17.47 5.69 1.38
CA HIS A 395 18.82 6.18 1.12
C HIS A 395 18.94 7.68 1.43
N PHE A 396 17.99 8.48 0.94
CA PHE A 396 17.94 9.92 1.23
C PHE A 396 17.88 10.19 2.74
N ILE A 397 16.99 9.49 3.48
CA ILE A 397 16.85 9.62 4.94
C ILE A 397 18.18 9.33 5.64
N LEU A 398 18.82 8.21 5.31
CA LEU A 398 20.01 7.73 6.02
C LEU A 398 21.26 8.57 5.77
N THR A 399 21.39 9.11 4.55
CA THR A 399 22.58 9.85 4.13
C THR A 399 22.49 11.36 4.39
N ASN A 400 21.29 11.95 4.31
CA ASN A 400 21.16 13.40 4.25
C ASN A 400 20.42 14.03 5.45
N LEU A 401 19.62 13.27 6.22
CA LEU A 401 18.86 13.88 7.31
C LEU A 401 19.67 14.05 8.60
N PRO A 402 19.33 15.06 9.43
CA PRO A 402 19.94 15.26 10.74
C PRO A 402 19.70 14.09 11.67
N ARG A 403 20.66 13.84 12.57
CA ARG A 403 20.58 12.79 13.60
C ARG A 403 19.38 13.03 14.53
N GLY A 404 18.77 11.96 15.01
CA GLY A 404 17.51 12.00 15.75
C GLY A 404 16.28 12.00 14.84
N LEU A 405 16.27 12.78 13.76
CA LEU A 405 15.17 12.75 12.77
C LEU A 405 15.19 11.43 11.97
N ILE A 406 16.38 10.89 11.67
CA ILE A 406 16.51 9.56 11.08
C ILE A 406 15.80 8.53 11.97
N GLY A 407 16.10 8.51 13.27
CA GLY A 407 15.46 7.60 14.22
C GLY A 407 13.94 7.80 14.30
N LEU A 408 13.46 9.03 14.25
CA LEU A 408 12.04 9.35 14.26
C LEU A 408 11.33 8.84 13.00
N LEU A 409 11.88 9.09 11.81
CA LEU A 409 11.26 8.62 10.56
C LEU A 409 11.26 7.10 10.44
N LEU A 410 12.33 6.44 10.88
CA LEU A 410 12.35 4.97 10.96
C LEU A 410 11.31 4.46 11.96
N ALA A 411 11.14 5.10 13.12
CA ALA A 411 10.09 4.75 14.07
C ALA A 411 8.68 4.90 13.46
N VAL A 412 8.47 5.95 12.67
CA VAL A 412 7.21 6.19 11.95
C VAL A 412 6.93 5.07 10.97
N ILE A 413 7.90 4.75 10.11
CA ILE A 413 7.74 3.73 9.07
C ILE A 413 7.50 2.35 9.70
N LEU A 414 8.28 1.98 10.72
CA LEU A 414 8.10 0.72 11.45
C LEU A 414 6.75 0.66 12.18
N SER A 415 6.33 1.77 12.81
CA SER A 415 5.03 1.86 13.46
C SER A 415 3.87 1.72 12.46
N ALA A 416 4.00 2.35 11.29
CA ALA A 416 3.01 2.26 10.23
C ALA A 416 2.90 0.82 9.69
N ALA A 417 4.03 0.14 9.50
CA ALA A 417 4.07 -1.27 9.14
C ALA A 417 3.38 -2.15 10.18
N MET A 418 3.76 -2.02 11.45
CA MET A 418 3.15 -2.78 12.54
C MET A 418 1.65 -2.57 12.62
N SER A 419 1.18 -1.37 12.36
CA SER A 419 -0.24 -1.01 12.41
C SER A 419 -1.07 -1.64 11.30
N SER A 420 -0.60 -1.54 10.06
CA SER A 420 -1.30 -2.13 8.89
C SER A 420 -1.27 -3.65 8.96
N THR A 421 -0.12 -4.27 9.22
CA THR A 421 -0.01 -5.73 9.38
C THR A 421 -0.88 -6.24 10.54
N ALA A 422 -0.91 -5.52 11.68
CA ALA A 422 -1.80 -5.88 12.79
C ALA A 422 -3.29 -5.82 12.39
N SER A 423 -3.68 -4.83 11.56
CA SER A 423 -5.05 -4.72 11.04
C SER A 423 -5.39 -5.89 10.11
N GLU A 424 -4.45 -6.27 9.25
CA GLU A 424 -4.59 -7.38 8.31
C GLU A 424 -4.68 -8.72 9.04
N LEU A 425 -3.75 -9.01 9.97
CA LEU A 425 -3.77 -10.24 10.77
C LEU A 425 -5.05 -10.36 11.62
N ASN A 426 -5.52 -9.24 12.18
CA ASN A 426 -6.77 -9.23 12.93
C ASN A 426 -7.99 -9.50 12.03
N ALA A 427 -8.01 -8.97 10.80
CA ALA A 427 -9.07 -9.24 9.83
C ALA A 427 -9.04 -10.69 9.34
N LEU A 428 -7.86 -11.23 9.03
CA LEU A 428 -7.66 -12.63 8.66
C LEU A 428 -8.15 -13.58 9.78
N ALA A 429 -7.75 -13.30 11.01
CA ALA A 429 -8.15 -14.10 12.17
C ALA A 429 -9.66 -13.99 12.45
N SER A 430 -10.25 -12.80 12.35
CA SER A 430 -11.69 -12.62 12.57
C SER A 430 -12.52 -13.30 11.49
N THR A 431 -12.14 -13.20 10.22
CA THR A 431 -12.80 -13.90 9.12
C THR A 431 -12.69 -15.41 9.29
N THR A 432 -11.49 -15.92 9.61
CA THR A 432 -11.31 -17.36 9.86
C THR A 432 -12.15 -17.83 11.06
N ALA A 433 -12.18 -17.06 12.15
CA ALA A 433 -12.94 -17.43 13.35
C ALA A 433 -14.46 -17.38 13.15
N ILE A 434 -14.97 -16.35 12.46
CA ILE A 434 -16.41 -16.10 12.33
C ILE A 434 -17.00 -16.81 11.11
N ASP A 435 -16.33 -16.71 9.94
CA ASP A 435 -16.89 -17.19 8.68
C ASP A 435 -16.62 -18.68 8.44
N LEU A 436 -15.49 -19.21 8.96
CA LEU A 436 -15.12 -20.60 8.78
C LEU A 436 -15.31 -21.42 10.07
N TYR A 437 -14.65 -21.03 11.17
CA TYR A 437 -14.61 -21.85 12.39
C TYR A 437 -15.96 -21.88 13.13
N LYS A 438 -16.47 -20.72 13.54
CA LYS A 438 -17.73 -20.61 14.29
C LYS A 438 -18.90 -21.22 13.53
N ARG A 439 -18.90 -21.11 12.22
CA ARG A 439 -19.99 -21.59 11.37
C ARG A 439 -20.02 -23.11 11.21
N ASN A 440 -18.85 -23.76 11.30
CA ASN A 440 -18.70 -25.21 11.10
C ASN A 440 -18.51 -25.99 12.41
N THR A 441 -18.57 -25.34 13.58
CA THR A 441 -18.38 -25.99 14.88
C THR A 441 -19.63 -25.80 15.77
N LYS A 442 -19.72 -26.61 16.84
CA LYS A 442 -20.76 -26.42 17.86
C LYS A 442 -20.63 -25.04 18.51
N ILE A 443 -21.77 -24.45 18.85
CA ILE A 443 -21.83 -23.14 19.52
C ILE A 443 -21.04 -23.19 20.83
N ARG A 444 -20.13 -22.23 21.01
CA ARG A 444 -19.29 -22.05 22.20
C ARG A 444 -19.50 -20.65 22.78
N ASP A 445 -18.91 -20.39 23.95
CA ASP A 445 -18.92 -19.09 24.59
C ASP A 445 -18.01 -18.06 23.88
N ASP A 446 -18.22 -16.79 24.16
CA ASP A 446 -17.45 -15.69 23.55
C ASP A 446 -15.95 -15.80 23.86
N LYS A 447 -15.58 -16.26 25.05
CA LYS A 447 -14.18 -16.43 25.45
C LYS A 447 -13.45 -17.46 24.58
N HIS A 448 -14.16 -18.54 24.20
CA HIS A 448 -13.62 -19.53 23.27
C HIS A 448 -13.31 -18.92 21.91
N TYR A 449 -14.23 -18.12 21.33
CA TYR A 449 -14.01 -17.50 20.03
C TYR A 449 -12.95 -16.39 20.06
N VAL A 450 -12.79 -15.65 21.18
CA VAL A 450 -11.67 -14.74 21.37
C VAL A 450 -10.34 -15.50 21.37
N ASN A 451 -10.26 -16.62 22.10
CA ASN A 451 -9.06 -17.47 22.10
C ASN A 451 -8.77 -18.08 20.73
N ALA A 452 -9.80 -18.58 20.04
CA ALA A 452 -9.66 -19.10 18.67
C ALA A 452 -9.14 -17.98 17.72
N SER A 453 -9.67 -16.77 17.81
CA SER A 453 -9.17 -15.63 17.02
C SER A 453 -7.70 -15.34 17.31
N LYS A 454 -7.23 -15.43 18.55
CA LYS A 454 -5.82 -15.26 18.90
C LYS A 454 -4.94 -16.35 18.27
N TRP A 455 -5.38 -17.61 18.28
CA TRP A 455 -4.68 -18.70 17.61
C TRP A 455 -4.65 -18.53 16.09
N PHE A 456 -5.74 -18.07 15.48
CA PHE A 456 -5.76 -17.75 14.04
C PHE A 456 -4.88 -16.54 13.71
N THR A 457 -4.77 -15.56 14.61
CA THR A 457 -3.80 -14.46 14.44
C THR A 457 -2.37 -15.00 14.40
N LEU A 458 -2.01 -15.92 15.30
CA LEU A 458 -0.70 -16.57 15.29
C LEU A 458 -0.47 -17.37 14.00
N LEU A 459 -1.44 -18.19 13.59
CA LEU A 459 -1.35 -18.98 12.37
C LEU A 459 -1.14 -18.11 11.12
N TRP A 460 -1.97 -17.07 10.94
CA TRP A 460 -1.84 -16.15 9.83
C TRP A 460 -0.56 -15.33 9.89
N GLY A 461 -0.06 -15.01 11.07
CA GLY A 461 1.23 -14.38 11.27
C GLY A 461 2.39 -15.24 10.78
N ILE A 462 2.37 -16.56 11.08
CA ILE A 462 3.37 -17.51 10.59
C ILE A 462 3.31 -17.61 9.05
N ILE A 463 2.10 -17.71 8.49
CA ILE A 463 1.90 -17.72 7.03
C ILE A 463 2.46 -16.45 6.40
N ALA A 464 2.16 -15.28 6.97
CA ALA A 464 2.65 -13.99 6.47
C ALA A 464 4.18 -13.89 6.54
N ILE A 465 4.82 -14.37 7.61
CA ILE A 465 6.29 -14.47 7.70
C ILE A 465 6.83 -15.37 6.58
N SER A 466 6.22 -16.54 6.36
CA SER A 466 6.64 -17.46 5.31
C SER A 466 6.53 -16.81 3.92
N VAL A 467 5.44 -16.09 3.65
CA VAL A 467 5.29 -15.33 2.40
C VAL A 467 6.36 -14.25 2.29
N ALA A 468 6.63 -13.49 3.36
CA ALA A 468 7.68 -12.47 3.37
C ALA A 468 9.08 -13.03 3.08
N CYS A 469 9.38 -14.24 3.58
CA CYS A 469 10.69 -14.87 3.39
C CYS A 469 10.92 -15.43 1.97
N VAL A 470 9.83 -15.73 1.22
CA VAL A 470 9.94 -16.25 -0.15
C VAL A 470 9.51 -15.22 -1.20
N ALA A 471 9.11 -14.02 -0.77
CA ALA A 471 8.69 -12.96 -1.67
C ALA A 471 9.90 -12.46 -2.49
N ASN A 472 9.83 -12.67 -3.80
CA ASN A 472 10.69 -11.98 -4.77
C ASN A 472 9.91 -10.79 -5.32
N LEU A 473 10.48 -9.60 -5.23
CA LEU A 473 9.86 -8.39 -5.74
C LEU A 473 10.09 -8.31 -7.25
N PHE A 474 9.02 -8.48 -8.04
CA PHE A 474 9.03 -8.22 -9.47
C PHE A 474 8.57 -6.79 -9.82
N ASP A 475 8.09 -6.05 -8.81
CA ASP A 475 7.70 -4.63 -8.91
C ASP A 475 7.93 -3.96 -7.55
N ASN A 476 7.77 -2.61 -7.48
CA ASN A 476 7.83 -1.96 -6.17
C ASN A 476 6.67 -2.41 -5.27
N LEU A 477 6.87 -2.28 -3.95
CA LEU A 477 5.95 -2.80 -2.93
C LEU A 477 4.51 -2.29 -3.10
N ILE A 478 4.33 -1.01 -3.45
CA ILE A 478 2.97 -0.44 -3.58
C ILE A 478 2.24 -0.98 -4.80
N GLN A 479 2.93 -1.21 -5.90
CA GLN A 479 2.35 -1.81 -7.10
C GLN A 479 2.03 -3.28 -6.85
N LEU A 480 2.95 -4.03 -6.24
CA LEU A 480 2.78 -5.46 -5.96
C LEU A 480 1.56 -5.75 -5.09
N VAL A 481 1.36 -5.00 -4.00
CA VAL A 481 0.15 -5.16 -3.14
C VAL A 481 -1.13 -4.85 -3.93
N ASN A 482 -1.11 -3.83 -4.79
CA ASN A 482 -2.28 -3.47 -5.61
C ASN A 482 -2.55 -4.47 -6.74
N ILE A 483 -1.52 -5.07 -7.34
CA ILE A 483 -1.65 -6.15 -8.33
C ILE A 483 -2.30 -7.36 -7.68
N ILE A 484 -1.76 -7.83 -6.54
CA ILE A 484 -2.36 -8.95 -5.78
C ILE A 484 -3.82 -8.65 -5.43
N GLY A 485 -4.10 -7.43 -4.94
CA GLY A 485 -5.47 -7.01 -4.68
C GLY A 485 -6.37 -7.13 -5.91
N SER A 486 -5.93 -6.60 -7.04
CA SER A 486 -6.72 -6.50 -8.27
C SER A 486 -7.08 -7.87 -8.89
N ILE A 487 -6.27 -8.90 -8.64
CA ILE A 487 -6.58 -10.27 -9.07
C ILE A 487 -7.85 -10.82 -8.39
N PHE A 488 -8.17 -10.37 -7.18
CA PHE A 488 -9.30 -10.88 -6.40
C PHE A 488 -10.44 -9.87 -6.24
N TYR A 489 -10.13 -8.58 -6.14
CA TYR A 489 -11.09 -7.55 -5.74
C TYR A 489 -12.29 -7.42 -6.67
N GLY A 490 -12.09 -7.47 -7.99
CA GLY A 490 -13.18 -7.34 -8.94
C GLY A 490 -14.22 -8.45 -8.78
N ASN A 491 -13.77 -9.69 -8.65
CA ASN A 491 -14.64 -10.84 -8.45
C ASN A 491 -15.43 -10.74 -7.13
N VAL A 492 -14.74 -10.46 -6.02
CA VAL A 492 -15.39 -10.29 -4.70
C VAL A 492 -16.42 -9.16 -4.74
N LEU A 493 -16.07 -7.99 -5.29
CA LEU A 493 -17.00 -6.87 -5.43
C LEU A 493 -18.25 -7.26 -6.23
N GLY A 494 -18.11 -7.95 -7.37
CA GLY A 494 -19.22 -8.35 -8.20
C GLY A 494 -20.18 -9.30 -7.46
N VAL A 495 -19.67 -10.21 -6.60
CA VAL A 495 -20.51 -11.04 -5.72
C VAL A 495 -21.35 -10.16 -4.77
N PHE A 496 -20.76 -9.12 -4.18
CA PHE A 496 -21.50 -8.18 -3.32
C PHE A 496 -22.52 -7.34 -4.09
N LEU A 497 -22.18 -6.84 -5.29
CA LEU A 497 -23.10 -6.07 -6.11
C LEU A 497 -24.29 -6.93 -6.59
N LEU A 498 -24.07 -8.20 -6.95
CA LEU A 498 -25.15 -9.16 -7.20
C LEU A 498 -26.04 -9.30 -5.97
N ALA A 499 -25.46 -9.41 -4.79
CA ALA A 499 -26.20 -9.55 -3.55
C ALA A 499 -27.06 -8.32 -3.23
N PHE A 500 -26.56 -7.12 -3.49
CA PHE A 500 -27.27 -5.86 -3.22
C PHE A 500 -28.37 -5.55 -4.24
N PHE A 501 -28.09 -5.71 -5.52
CA PHE A 501 -28.91 -5.13 -6.57
C PHE A 501 -29.67 -6.15 -7.41
N ILE A 502 -29.19 -7.41 -7.54
CA ILE A 502 -29.78 -8.39 -8.47
C ILE A 502 -30.49 -9.51 -7.70
N LYS A 503 -31.72 -9.25 -7.26
CA LYS A 503 -32.48 -10.12 -6.35
C LYS A 503 -32.83 -11.50 -6.91
N TYR A 504 -32.98 -11.67 -8.23
CA TYR A 504 -33.40 -12.92 -8.86
C TYR A 504 -32.28 -13.97 -9.00
N VAL A 505 -31.02 -13.58 -8.86
CA VAL A 505 -29.88 -14.49 -8.96
C VAL A 505 -29.69 -15.27 -7.67
N ASN A 506 -29.52 -16.60 -7.79
CA ASN A 506 -29.38 -17.54 -6.67
C ASN A 506 -27.91 -17.84 -6.34
N GLY A 507 -27.66 -18.36 -5.12
CA GLY A 507 -26.32 -18.69 -4.64
C GLY A 507 -25.56 -19.67 -5.54
N ASN A 508 -26.22 -20.66 -6.15
CA ASN A 508 -25.56 -21.62 -7.06
C ASN A 508 -24.95 -20.91 -8.28
N ALA A 509 -25.70 -20.01 -8.91
CA ALA A 509 -25.22 -19.24 -10.07
C ALA A 509 -24.03 -18.34 -9.69
N VAL A 510 -24.15 -17.64 -8.55
CA VAL A 510 -23.07 -16.77 -8.06
C VAL A 510 -21.82 -17.56 -7.69
N PHE A 511 -21.96 -18.68 -7.01
CA PHE A 511 -20.84 -19.55 -6.60
C PHE A 511 -20.04 -20.05 -7.81
N ILE A 512 -20.73 -20.59 -8.83
CA ILE A 512 -20.09 -21.09 -10.05
C ILE A 512 -19.47 -19.93 -10.83
N ALA A 513 -20.19 -18.80 -10.98
CA ALA A 513 -19.69 -17.62 -11.66
C ALA A 513 -18.40 -17.08 -11.00
N ALA A 514 -18.35 -17.03 -9.66
CA ALA A 514 -17.19 -16.56 -8.94
C ALA A 514 -15.95 -17.45 -9.16
N ILE A 515 -16.11 -18.78 -9.20
CA ILE A 515 -15.00 -19.69 -9.48
C ILE A 515 -14.47 -19.51 -10.91
N ILE A 516 -15.39 -19.47 -11.89
CA ILE A 516 -15.01 -19.28 -13.30
C ILE A 516 -14.31 -17.93 -13.49
N THR A 517 -14.87 -16.87 -12.91
CA THR A 517 -14.28 -15.52 -13.01
C THR A 517 -12.90 -15.47 -12.40
N GLN A 518 -12.70 -16.12 -11.24
CA GLN A 518 -11.39 -16.12 -10.60
C GLN A 518 -10.32 -16.77 -11.50
N ALA A 519 -10.65 -17.87 -12.14
CA ALA A 519 -9.75 -18.54 -13.09
C ALA A 519 -9.45 -17.65 -14.31
N ILE A 520 -10.47 -16.97 -14.87
CA ILE A 520 -10.30 -16.04 -16.00
C ILE A 520 -9.39 -14.86 -15.61
N ILE A 521 -9.59 -14.24 -14.46
CA ILE A 521 -8.80 -13.09 -14.03
C ILE A 521 -7.35 -13.47 -13.73
N ILE A 522 -7.11 -14.62 -13.12
CA ILE A 522 -5.74 -15.15 -12.94
C ILE A 522 -5.08 -15.38 -14.30
N TYR A 523 -5.79 -15.92 -15.28
CA TYR A 523 -5.28 -16.11 -16.63
C TYR A 523 -4.97 -14.78 -17.32
N PHE A 524 -5.86 -13.77 -17.24
CA PHE A 524 -5.63 -12.44 -17.81
C PHE A 524 -4.40 -11.76 -17.20
N TRP A 525 -4.22 -11.89 -15.89
CA TRP A 525 -3.03 -11.40 -15.22
C TRP A 525 -1.76 -12.14 -15.69
N TYR A 526 -1.82 -13.48 -15.82
CA TYR A 526 -0.68 -14.29 -16.22
C TYR A 526 -0.16 -13.96 -17.63
N ILE A 527 -1.06 -13.65 -18.57
CA ILE A 527 -0.70 -13.26 -19.95
C ILE A 527 -0.50 -11.74 -20.12
N ASP A 528 -0.54 -10.97 -19.04
CA ASP A 528 -0.45 -9.50 -19.03
C ASP A 528 -1.37 -8.82 -20.06
N LEU A 529 -2.63 -9.28 -20.12
CA LEU A 529 -3.60 -8.84 -21.12
C LEU A 529 -3.97 -7.35 -20.98
N MET A 530 -3.94 -6.82 -19.76
CA MET A 530 -4.29 -5.44 -19.45
C MET A 530 -3.68 -4.98 -18.12
N PRO A 531 -3.48 -3.65 -17.92
CA PRO A 531 -3.04 -3.10 -16.64
C PRO A 531 -3.95 -3.51 -15.46
N PHE A 532 -3.34 -3.79 -14.32
CA PHE A 532 -4.01 -4.39 -13.17
C PHE A 532 -5.24 -3.61 -12.67
N LEU A 533 -5.29 -2.28 -12.84
CA LEU A 533 -6.46 -1.48 -12.44
C LEU A 533 -7.74 -1.90 -13.16
N TRP A 534 -7.64 -2.26 -14.44
CA TRP A 534 -8.78 -2.70 -15.25
C TRP A 534 -9.31 -4.06 -14.82
N LEU A 535 -8.46 -4.94 -14.25
CA LEU A 535 -8.88 -6.25 -13.73
C LEU A 535 -10.00 -6.13 -12.69
N ASN A 536 -10.06 -5.02 -11.94
CA ASN A 536 -11.12 -4.78 -10.94
C ASN A 536 -12.50 -4.59 -11.61
N LEU A 537 -12.58 -3.75 -12.64
CA LEU A 537 -13.80 -3.56 -13.42
C LEU A 537 -14.18 -4.85 -14.16
N VAL A 538 -13.23 -5.43 -14.89
CA VAL A 538 -13.44 -6.59 -15.74
C VAL A 538 -13.87 -7.80 -14.90
N GLY A 539 -13.20 -8.06 -13.77
CA GLY A 539 -13.58 -9.14 -12.85
C GLY A 539 -15.00 -8.97 -12.29
N CYS A 540 -15.33 -7.74 -11.92
CA CYS A 540 -16.69 -7.42 -11.46
C CYS A 540 -17.72 -7.64 -12.57
N ALA A 541 -17.49 -7.17 -13.78
CA ALA A 541 -18.39 -7.33 -14.90
C ALA A 541 -18.56 -8.79 -15.31
N ILE A 542 -17.47 -9.57 -15.37
CA ILE A 542 -17.49 -10.98 -15.75
C ILE A 542 -18.32 -11.80 -14.75
N VAL A 543 -18.07 -11.69 -13.44
CA VAL A 543 -18.83 -12.46 -12.45
C VAL A 543 -20.31 -12.11 -12.47
N MET A 544 -20.64 -10.84 -12.63
CA MET A 544 -22.05 -10.41 -12.71
C MET A 544 -22.72 -10.97 -13.97
N THR A 545 -22.05 -10.89 -15.12
CA THR A 545 -22.59 -11.39 -16.40
C THR A 545 -22.76 -12.91 -16.37
N ILE A 546 -21.73 -13.66 -15.94
CA ILE A 546 -21.81 -15.12 -15.87
C ILE A 546 -22.90 -15.56 -14.88
N ALA A 547 -23.01 -14.91 -13.71
CA ALA A 547 -24.02 -15.26 -12.73
C ALA A 547 -25.46 -15.05 -13.27
N VAL A 548 -25.68 -13.96 -14.00
CA VAL A 548 -26.97 -13.67 -14.66
C VAL A 548 -27.28 -14.71 -15.74
N LEU A 549 -26.32 -15.04 -16.60
CA LEU A 549 -26.48 -16.05 -17.65
C LEU A 549 -26.73 -17.44 -17.07
N LEU A 550 -25.96 -17.84 -16.06
CA LEU A 550 -26.16 -19.12 -15.38
C LEU A 550 -27.54 -19.21 -14.70
N GLN A 551 -28.08 -18.09 -14.20
CA GLN A 551 -29.41 -18.09 -13.59
C GLN A 551 -30.54 -18.32 -14.60
N ILE A 552 -30.32 -18.01 -15.86
CA ILE A 552 -31.29 -18.33 -16.93
C ILE A 552 -31.37 -19.84 -17.17
N ILE A 553 -30.21 -20.52 -17.06
CA ILE A 553 -30.07 -21.95 -17.34
C ILE A 553 -30.40 -22.80 -16.10
N LEU A 554 -30.02 -22.32 -14.90
CA LEU A 554 -30.22 -23.07 -13.66
C LEU A 554 -31.66 -22.88 -13.14
N PRO A 555 -32.35 -23.96 -12.71
CA PRO A 555 -33.70 -23.86 -12.21
C PRO A 555 -33.81 -22.96 -10.98
N LYS A 556 -34.86 -22.15 -10.91
CA LYS A 556 -35.19 -21.41 -9.70
C LYS A 556 -35.44 -22.39 -8.58
N LYS A 557 -34.64 -22.38 -7.52
CA LYS A 557 -35.04 -23.05 -6.29
C LYS A 557 -36.38 -22.45 -5.83
N SER A 558 -37.46 -23.23 -5.81
CA SER A 558 -38.67 -22.86 -5.06
C SER A 558 -38.26 -22.62 -3.61
N LYS A 559 -38.63 -21.46 -3.06
CA LYS A 559 -38.43 -21.10 -1.66
C LYS A 559 -39.08 -22.10 -0.73
#